data_d2e6afa9af3e07e9dd4c47a49117b385
#
_entry.id   d2e6afa9af3e07e9dd4c47a49117b385
#
_cell.length_a   1.000
_cell.length_b   1.000
_cell.length_c   1.000
_cell.angle_alpha   90.00
_cell.angle_beta   90.00
_cell.angle_gamma   90.00
#
_symmetry.space_group_name_H-M   'P 1'
#
loop_
_entity.id
_entity.type
_entity.pdbx_description
1 polymer ?
#
loop_
_entity_poly.entity_id
_entity_poly.type
_entity_poly.pdbx_seq_one_letter_code
_entity_poly.pdbx_strand_id
1 'polypeptide(L)'
;MADNFVQVHLHLFNLLQLPLPLTSAGSLVFIISVLTNIWSASNMLEDLVLFLVGGGSAGCVMANRLSENGRFTVLLLEAGGDPSLLNSIPELAPYNLHHPPTDWGYKTVPQDNACLSMYNNQLAWPRGKILGGCSSLNWMIYQRGNPKDYNEWVKATGDDEWSYDNLLPFFKKSETYHGSFPNPDFHGSSGPLDVSKQSYHPSQEEWVAGGKELGFDTTTDPNSRQVPGFYPMDVTIYQGHRESTYRAFLHPILGRENLIVSRYSRVIKINVDEDENGSLHAGSVTYVKNDKTLTAKARKEIILSAGAIGTPHLLMLSGIGPSEHLASVGVTPVLDLPGVGQNLQDHVLTLFGPFLLNESISFLTDRDLTYQSVLEYVKNGTGAFSFNQLAGVGYIATTQSVDPNWPDIEFHQTPVGLRQSIAGDFTAVFGLKPSILEALLDPWIGHDANFVMVDLGRPKSTGEIKLASSDPARIPLIDPKYYSHPGDMVAMKEALQFLLEMYEGTDTWQKVGAKLAPGKLQGCEKFEWRSPDYLECYIRHLTFTIYHPCGTCKMGKAEDPLAVVDTKLRVKGINGLRIVDASVIPIITNANINAPVILLGEKGAAFILQDWTT
;
A
#
# COMPACT_ATOMS: atom_id res chain seq x y z
N MET A 1 -27.69 26.68 -7.89
CA MET A 1 -27.36 26.81 -6.46
C MET A 1 -28.61 26.79 -5.58
N ALA A 2 -29.65 27.58 -5.87
CA ALA A 2 -30.85 27.59 -5.07
C ALA A 2 -31.61 26.23 -5.03
N ASP A 3 -31.68 25.52 -6.14
CA ASP A 3 -32.44 24.25 -6.23
C ASP A 3 -31.81 23.08 -5.47
N ASN A 4 -30.46 23.05 -5.35
CA ASN A 4 -29.75 22.03 -4.53
C ASN A 4 -29.92 22.30 -3.03
N PHE A 5 -30.01 23.55 -2.63
CA PHE A 5 -30.26 23.97 -1.25
C PHE A 5 -31.65 23.52 -0.77
N VAL A 6 -32.67 23.65 -1.64
CA VAL A 6 -34.06 23.22 -1.37
C VAL A 6 -34.14 21.69 -1.25
N GLN A 7 -33.40 20.93 -2.06
CA GLN A 7 -33.40 19.45 -2.02
C GLN A 7 -32.77 18.89 -0.74
N VAL A 8 -31.69 19.46 -0.25
CA VAL A 8 -31.08 19.06 1.04
C VAL A 8 -32.00 19.40 2.20
N HIS A 9 -32.69 20.53 2.16
CA HIS A 9 -33.65 20.95 3.17
C HIS A 9 -34.91 20.06 3.18
N LEU A 10 -35.42 19.64 2.01
CA LEU A 10 -36.55 18.72 1.89
C LEU A 10 -36.22 17.31 2.41
N HIS A 11 -34.99 16.85 2.25
CA HIS A 11 -34.59 15.54 2.77
C HIS A 11 -34.39 15.55 4.30
N LEU A 12 -33.85 16.64 4.87
CA LEU A 12 -33.79 16.86 6.32
C LEU A 12 -35.17 17.06 6.93
N PHE A 13 -36.08 17.73 6.22
CA PHE A 13 -37.47 17.90 6.65
C PHE A 13 -38.23 16.57 6.69
N ASN A 14 -37.96 15.66 5.77
CA ASN A 14 -38.55 14.32 5.76
C ASN A 14 -37.94 13.37 6.82
N LEU A 15 -36.73 13.59 7.26
CA LEU A 15 -36.11 12.89 8.41
C LEU A 15 -36.61 13.41 9.77
N LEU A 16 -37.15 14.65 9.80
CA LEU A 16 -37.71 15.30 10.99
C LEU A 16 -39.21 15.09 11.16
N GLN A 17 -39.85 14.14 10.48
CA GLN A 17 -41.25 13.75 10.72
C GLN A 17 -41.44 13.09 12.11
N LEU A 18 -40.80 13.60 13.13
CA LEU A 18 -41.17 13.35 14.51
C LEU A 18 -42.27 14.36 14.90
N PRO A 19 -43.38 13.93 15.49
CA PRO A 19 -44.40 14.84 16.00
C PRO A 19 -43.93 15.51 17.26
N LEU A 20 -43.05 16.53 17.09
CA LEU A 20 -42.62 17.37 18.20
C LEU A 20 -43.62 18.56 18.32
N PRO A 21 -44.23 18.79 19.46
CA PRO A 21 -45.05 19.96 19.66
C PRO A 21 -44.17 21.22 19.59
N LEU A 22 -44.38 22.05 18.56
CA LEU A 22 -43.66 23.32 18.28
C LEU A 22 -43.84 24.41 19.36
N THR A 23 -44.37 24.07 20.51
CA THR A 23 -44.76 25.02 21.57
C THR A 23 -43.80 25.07 22.76
N SER A 24 -42.69 24.32 22.79
CA SER A 24 -41.73 24.35 23.88
C SER A 24 -40.46 25.11 23.50
N ALA A 25 -39.91 25.87 24.45
CA ALA A 25 -38.62 26.57 24.29
C ALA A 25 -37.50 25.60 23.89
N GLY A 26 -37.57 24.34 24.31
CA GLY A 26 -36.62 23.29 23.93
C GLY A 26 -36.65 22.93 22.45
N SER A 27 -37.86 22.91 21.84
CA SER A 27 -38.02 22.65 20.39
C SER A 27 -37.44 23.79 19.56
N LEU A 28 -37.60 25.06 20.04
CA LEU A 28 -37.05 26.24 19.37
C LEU A 28 -35.50 26.23 19.45
N VAL A 29 -34.93 25.91 20.62
CA VAL A 29 -33.47 25.78 20.80
C VAL A 29 -32.90 24.67 19.92
N PHE A 30 -33.59 23.55 19.82
CA PHE A 30 -33.17 22.45 18.94
C PHE A 30 -33.20 22.86 17.46
N ILE A 31 -34.28 23.52 16.99
CA ILE A 31 -34.39 24.00 15.61
C ILE A 31 -33.34 25.07 15.34
N ILE A 32 -33.09 26.02 16.25
CA ILE A 32 -32.03 27.01 16.10
C ILE A 32 -30.65 26.34 16.06
N SER A 33 -30.38 25.34 16.90
CA SER A 33 -29.12 24.59 16.90
C SER A 33 -28.92 23.83 15.58
N VAL A 34 -29.97 23.18 15.05
CA VAL A 34 -29.93 22.50 13.75
C VAL A 34 -29.73 23.49 12.62
N LEU A 35 -30.45 24.62 12.61
CA LEU A 35 -30.29 25.68 11.61
C LEU A 35 -28.91 26.34 11.68
N THR A 36 -28.38 26.56 12.89
CA THR A 36 -27.03 27.11 13.09
C THR A 36 -25.96 26.12 12.58
N ASN A 37 -26.13 24.84 12.84
CA ASN A 37 -25.24 23.80 12.32
C ASN A 37 -25.34 23.66 10.80
N ILE A 38 -26.54 23.78 10.20
CA ILE A 38 -26.74 23.82 8.76
C ILE A 38 -26.10 25.07 8.16
N TRP A 39 -26.29 26.23 8.79
CA TRP A 39 -25.72 27.50 8.33
C TRP A 39 -24.18 27.52 8.45
N SER A 40 -23.62 27.00 9.54
CA SER A 40 -22.18 26.85 9.70
C SER A 40 -21.60 25.84 8.70
N ALA A 41 -22.29 24.73 8.46
CA ALA A 41 -21.89 23.76 7.46
C ALA A 41 -21.97 24.31 6.01
N SER A 42 -22.97 25.16 5.71
CA SER A 42 -23.06 25.80 4.39
C SER A 42 -21.96 26.86 4.19
N ASN A 43 -21.66 27.63 5.22
CA ASN A 43 -20.54 28.60 5.19
C ASN A 43 -19.17 27.87 5.13
N MET A 44 -19.01 26.74 5.84
CA MET A 44 -17.82 25.90 5.71
C MET A 44 -17.64 25.36 4.28
N LEU A 45 -18.74 24.99 3.60
CA LEU A 45 -18.69 24.54 2.20
C LEU A 45 -18.27 25.68 1.24
N GLU A 46 -18.56 26.92 1.56
CA GLU A 46 -18.11 28.08 0.78
C GLU A 46 -16.62 28.42 1.02
N ASP A 47 -16.07 28.04 2.18
CA ASP A 47 -14.67 28.27 2.58
C ASP A 47 -13.73 27.07 2.40
N LEU A 48 -14.15 26.04 1.65
CA LEU A 48 -13.29 24.89 1.35
C LEU A 48 -12.04 25.31 0.59
N VAL A 49 -10.89 25.10 1.21
CA VAL A 49 -9.62 25.65 0.73
C VAL A 49 -8.79 24.57 0.02
N LEU A 50 -8.77 23.35 0.57
CA LEU A 50 -7.99 22.23 0.06
C LEU A 50 -8.85 20.99 -0.15
N PHE A 51 -8.66 20.31 -1.28
CA PHE A 51 -9.32 19.04 -1.59
C PHE A 51 -8.33 17.90 -1.61
N LEU A 52 -8.62 16.86 -0.84
CA LEU A 52 -7.91 15.60 -0.88
C LEU A 52 -8.76 14.55 -1.59
N VAL A 53 -8.20 13.94 -2.62
CA VAL A 53 -8.83 12.86 -3.38
C VAL A 53 -8.18 11.53 -3.03
N GLY A 54 -8.87 10.74 -2.20
CA GLY A 54 -8.40 9.45 -1.68
C GLY A 54 -7.92 9.52 -0.23
N GLY A 55 -8.57 8.75 0.65
CA GLY A 55 -8.25 8.60 2.07
C GLY A 55 -7.33 7.41 2.34
N GLY A 56 -6.33 7.18 1.48
CA GLY A 56 -5.33 6.12 1.63
C GLY A 56 -4.19 6.49 2.60
N SER A 57 -3.07 5.76 2.50
CA SER A 57 -1.91 5.93 3.39
C SER A 57 -1.42 7.38 3.44
N ALA A 58 -1.17 8.02 2.30
CA ALA A 58 -0.77 9.43 2.25
C ALA A 58 -1.92 10.38 2.56
N GLY A 59 -3.13 10.12 2.03
CA GLY A 59 -4.28 11.02 2.19
C GLY A 59 -4.72 11.20 3.64
N CYS A 60 -4.66 10.16 4.48
CA CYS A 60 -4.93 10.26 5.92
C CYS A 60 -3.90 11.14 6.64
N VAL A 61 -2.61 11.01 6.29
CA VAL A 61 -1.54 11.86 6.81
C VAL A 61 -1.76 13.32 6.41
N MET A 62 -2.03 13.55 5.11
CA MET A 62 -2.32 14.88 4.57
C MET A 62 -3.52 15.53 5.28
N ALA A 63 -4.62 14.80 5.46
CA ALA A 63 -5.81 15.28 6.15
C ALA A 63 -5.48 15.72 7.59
N ASN A 64 -4.64 14.93 8.30
CA ASN A 64 -4.19 15.26 9.64
C ASN A 64 -3.38 16.56 9.65
N ARG A 65 -2.30 16.61 8.87
CA ARG A 65 -1.32 17.71 8.92
C ARG A 65 -1.89 19.02 8.39
N LEU A 66 -2.70 19.00 7.35
CA LEU A 66 -3.28 20.21 6.76
C LEU A 66 -4.42 20.81 7.59
N SER A 67 -5.12 20.00 8.39
CA SER A 67 -6.16 20.47 9.29
C SER A 67 -5.66 20.83 10.70
N GLU A 68 -4.39 20.54 11.03
CA GLU A 68 -3.84 20.66 12.39
C GLU A 68 -3.84 22.08 12.96
N ASN A 69 -3.52 23.06 12.13
CA ASN A 69 -3.35 24.45 12.59
C ASN A 69 -4.57 25.35 12.40
N GLY A 70 -5.70 24.81 11.93
CA GLY A 70 -6.94 25.56 11.71
C GLY A 70 -6.91 26.58 10.55
N ARG A 71 -5.80 26.67 9.81
CA ARG A 71 -5.64 27.66 8.71
C ARG A 71 -6.35 27.26 7.43
N PHE A 72 -6.55 25.95 7.23
CA PHE A 72 -7.21 25.41 6.04
C PHE A 72 -8.45 24.62 6.43
N THR A 73 -9.48 24.76 5.64
CA THR A 73 -10.60 23.84 5.62
C THR A 73 -10.28 22.75 4.61
N VAL A 74 -10.34 21.50 5.04
CA VAL A 74 -9.95 20.32 4.24
C VAL A 74 -11.18 19.48 3.96
N LEU A 75 -11.43 19.18 2.69
CA LEU A 75 -12.39 18.15 2.27
C LEU A 75 -11.63 16.92 1.77
N LEU A 76 -11.84 15.79 2.44
CA LEU A 76 -11.36 14.49 2.01
C LEU A 76 -12.50 13.71 1.34
N LEU A 77 -12.32 13.36 0.06
CA LEU A 77 -13.25 12.50 -0.69
C LEU A 77 -12.67 11.09 -0.76
N GLU A 78 -13.38 10.11 -0.21
CA GLU A 78 -13.01 8.69 -0.23
C GLU A 78 -14.11 7.86 -0.91
N ALA A 79 -13.71 6.97 -1.83
CA ALA A 79 -14.61 6.09 -2.56
C ALA A 79 -15.21 4.98 -1.68
N GLY A 80 -14.49 4.55 -0.67
CA GLY A 80 -14.91 3.53 0.29
C GLY A 80 -15.52 4.08 1.58
N GLY A 81 -15.73 3.17 2.54
CA GLY A 81 -16.25 3.47 3.88
C GLY A 81 -15.20 3.37 4.97
N ASP A 82 -15.65 3.24 6.22
CA ASP A 82 -14.79 3.02 7.38
C ASP A 82 -14.31 1.57 7.46
N PRO A 83 -13.12 1.29 8.01
CA PRO A 83 -12.68 -0.05 8.34
C PRO A 83 -13.60 -0.72 9.36
N SER A 84 -13.83 -2.02 9.18
CA SER A 84 -14.54 -2.86 10.13
C SER A 84 -13.63 -3.37 11.23
N LEU A 85 -14.21 -3.96 12.29
CA LEU A 85 -13.43 -4.65 13.34
C LEU A 85 -12.55 -5.76 12.76
N LEU A 86 -13.01 -6.49 11.73
CA LEU A 86 -12.23 -7.56 11.10
C LEU A 86 -10.93 -7.04 10.47
N ASN A 87 -10.95 -5.83 9.92
CA ASN A 87 -9.74 -5.21 9.37
C ASN A 87 -8.68 -4.92 10.46
N SER A 88 -9.07 -4.83 11.74
CA SER A 88 -8.15 -4.52 12.84
C SER A 88 -7.42 -5.73 13.41
N ILE A 89 -7.89 -6.97 13.13
CA ILE A 89 -7.30 -8.21 13.64
C ILE A 89 -6.18 -8.66 12.72
N PRO A 90 -4.91 -8.70 13.18
CA PRO A 90 -3.76 -8.99 12.32
C PRO A 90 -3.82 -10.35 11.63
N GLU A 91 -4.22 -11.39 12.34
CA GLU A 91 -4.31 -12.76 11.80
C GLU A 91 -5.27 -12.84 10.60
N LEU A 92 -6.28 -11.95 10.55
CA LEU A 92 -7.24 -11.90 9.46
C LEU A 92 -6.78 -11.08 8.24
N ALA A 93 -5.52 -10.61 8.20
CA ALA A 93 -5.02 -9.82 7.08
C ALA A 93 -5.23 -10.49 5.71
N PRO A 94 -4.97 -11.81 5.50
CA PRO A 94 -5.21 -12.46 4.22
C PRO A 94 -6.66 -12.41 3.77
N TYR A 95 -7.61 -12.49 4.68
CA TYR A 95 -9.05 -12.52 4.41
C TYR A 95 -9.66 -11.14 4.12
N ASN A 96 -8.90 -10.06 4.33
CA ASN A 96 -9.30 -8.70 3.97
C ASN A 96 -9.14 -8.40 2.48
N LEU A 97 -8.37 -9.21 1.77
CA LEU A 97 -8.15 -9.07 0.32
C LEU A 97 -9.36 -9.59 -0.47
N HIS A 98 -9.53 -9.05 -1.67
CA HIS A 98 -10.61 -9.44 -2.60
C HIS A 98 -12.03 -9.32 -2.04
N HIS A 99 -12.21 -8.55 -0.97
CA HIS A 99 -13.55 -8.30 -0.40
C HIS A 99 -14.20 -7.11 -1.14
N PRO A 100 -15.23 -7.32 -1.99
CA PRO A 100 -15.72 -6.32 -2.93
C PRO A 100 -16.11 -4.96 -2.33
N PRO A 101 -16.66 -4.87 -1.10
CA PRO A 101 -16.94 -3.58 -0.48
C PRO A 101 -15.70 -2.74 -0.17
N THR A 102 -14.56 -3.36 0.11
CA THR A 102 -13.32 -2.70 0.59
C THR A 102 -12.14 -2.83 -0.36
N ASP A 103 -12.34 -3.47 -1.52
CA ASP A 103 -11.32 -3.69 -2.55
C ASP A 103 -11.80 -3.20 -3.91
N TRP A 104 -10.90 -2.57 -4.67
CA TRP A 104 -11.17 -2.16 -6.05
C TRP A 104 -11.29 -3.33 -7.03
N GLY A 105 -10.73 -4.51 -6.69
CA GLY A 105 -10.79 -5.73 -7.49
C GLY A 105 -10.03 -5.64 -8.81
N TYR A 106 -8.91 -4.94 -8.85
CA TYR A 106 -8.07 -4.83 -10.04
C TYR A 106 -7.44 -6.16 -10.44
N LYS A 107 -7.13 -6.29 -11.73
CA LYS A 107 -6.36 -7.41 -12.31
C LYS A 107 -5.40 -6.87 -13.36
N THR A 108 -4.26 -7.54 -13.50
CA THR A 108 -3.33 -7.24 -14.60
C THR A 108 -3.91 -7.66 -15.95
N VAL A 109 -3.34 -7.15 -17.02
CA VAL A 109 -3.45 -7.84 -18.32
C VAL A 109 -2.74 -9.20 -18.25
N PRO A 110 -3.01 -10.15 -19.17
CA PRO A 110 -2.25 -11.40 -19.23
C PRO A 110 -0.74 -11.13 -19.31
N GLN A 111 0.05 -11.87 -18.50
CA GLN A 111 1.50 -11.73 -18.47
C GLN A 111 2.15 -12.83 -19.31
N ASP A 112 3.09 -12.46 -20.21
CA ASP A 112 3.74 -13.41 -21.12
C ASP A 112 4.81 -14.26 -20.41
N ASN A 113 5.52 -13.67 -19.43
CA ASN A 113 6.70 -14.27 -18.79
C ASN A 113 6.47 -14.69 -17.34
N ALA A 114 5.25 -14.59 -16.83
CA ALA A 114 4.93 -14.71 -15.42
C ALA A 114 3.49 -15.20 -15.21
N CYS A 115 3.11 -15.51 -13.96
CA CYS A 115 1.74 -15.86 -13.59
C CYS A 115 1.17 -17.09 -14.33
N LEU A 116 2.02 -18.05 -14.75
CA LEU A 116 1.61 -19.18 -15.60
C LEU A 116 0.63 -20.14 -14.90
N SER A 117 0.59 -20.15 -13.58
CA SER A 117 -0.38 -20.93 -12.78
C SER A 117 -1.67 -20.17 -12.47
N MET A 118 -1.81 -18.92 -12.91
CA MET A 118 -3.02 -18.12 -12.72
C MET A 118 -4.05 -18.37 -13.84
N TYR A 119 -5.32 -18.05 -13.58
CA TYR A 119 -6.33 -18.01 -14.63
C TYR A 119 -6.00 -16.93 -15.66
N ASN A 120 -5.92 -17.32 -16.93
CA ASN A 120 -5.57 -16.44 -18.05
C ASN A 120 -4.21 -15.71 -17.89
N ASN A 121 -3.28 -16.25 -17.10
CA ASN A 121 -2.01 -15.60 -16.73
C ASN A 121 -2.20 -14.18 -16.17
N GLN A 122 -3.34 -13.91 -15.55
CA GLN A 122 -3.69 -12.62 -14.94
C GLN A 122 -3.55 -12.71 -13.43
N LEU A 123 -2.89 -11.71 -12.86
CA LEU A 123 -2.73 -11.59 -11.42
C LEU A 123 -3.79 -10.66 -10.84
N ALA A 124 -4.42 -11.08 -9.73
CA ALA A 124 -5.29 -10.22 -8.96
C ALA A 124 -4.44 -9.16 -8.20
N TRP A 125 -4.88 -7.90 -8.27
CA TRP A 125 -4.18 -6.75 -7.65
C TRP A 125 -5.10 -6.02 -6.68
N PRO A 126 -5.38 -6.58 -5.50
CA PRO A 126 -6.22 -5.94 -4.49
C PRO A 126 -5.68 -4.57 -4.10
N ARG A 127 -6.56 -3.58 -4.07
CA ARG A 127 -6.27 -2.21 -3.61
C ARG A 127 -7.39 -1.72 -2.71
N GLY A 128 -7.02 -1.10 -1.59
CA GLY A 128 -7.98 -0.61 -0.62
C GLY A 128 -8.95 0.43 -1.19
N LYS A 129 -10.24 0.14 -1.08
CA LYS A 129 -11.38 1.04 -1.30
C LYS A 129 -12.05 1.29 0.04
N ILE A 130 -11.34 1.99 0.92
CA ILE A 130 -11.63 2.08 2.35
C ILE A 130 -10.78 3.21 2.94
N LEU A 131 -11.22 3.87 4.00
CA LEU A 131 -10.39 4.81 4.75
C LEU A 131 -9.13 4.12 5.32
N GLY A 132 -7.97 4.76 5.16
CA GLY A 132 -6.66 4.16 5.34
C GLY A 132 -6.12 3.48 4.08
N GLY A 133 -6.97 3.28 3.06
CA GLY A 133 -6.57 2.64 1.80
C GLY A 133 -5.90 1.28 2.02
N CYS A 134 -4.75 1.07 1.36
CA CYS A 134 -4.00 -0.19 1.48
C CYS A 134 -3.43 -0.44 2.88
N SER A 135 -3.21 0.59 3.72
CA SER A 135 -2.77 0.39 5.11
C SER A 135 -3.83 -0.32 5.97
N SER A 136 -5.11 -0.27 5.56
CA SER A 136 -6.20 -1.00 6.21
C SER A 136 -6.34 -2.45 5.76
N LEU A 137 -5.56 -2.89 4.75
CA LEU A 137 -5.61 -4.25 4.18
C LEU A 137 -4.26 -4.99 4.20
N ASN A 138 -3.13 -4.30 4.34
CA ASN A 138 -1.78 -4.84 4.24
C ASN A 138 -1.42 -5.80 5.40
N TRP A 139 -0.21 -6.41 5.32
CA TRP A 139 0.34 -7.28 6.38
C TRP A 139 1.07 -6.50 7.49
N MET A 140 0.91 -5.19 7.57
CA MET A 140 1.40 -4.33 8.66
C MET A 140 2.91 -4.30 8.87
N ILE A 141 3.70 -4.69 7.88
CA ILE A 141 5.16 -4.63 7.96
C ILE A 141 5.61 -3.17 7.93
N TYR A 142 6.57 -2.81 8.80
CA TYR A 142 7.15 -1.49 8.83
C TYR A 142 8.60 -1.51 8.35
N GLN A 143 8.84 -0.85 7.22
CA GLN A 143 10.18 -0.75 6.62
C GLN A 143 10.33 0.57 5.88
N ARG A 144 11.55 1.14 5.93
CA ARG A 144 11.87 2.41 5.30
C ARG A 144 12.65 2.28 4.00
N GLY A 145 13.35 1.17 3.81
CA GLY A 145 14.28 0.95 2.69
C GLY A 145 15.71 1.39 2.99
N ASN A 146 16.56 1.23 2.01
CA ASN A 146 17.98 1.58 2.11
C ASN A 146 18.16 3.09 1.84
N PRO A 147 19.05 3.79 2.58
CA PRO A 147 19.41 5.18 2.28
C PRO A 147 19.80 5.43 0.81
N LYS A 148 20.38 4.43 0.14
CA LYS A 148 20.76 4.52 -1.29
C LYS A 148 19.54 4.57 -2.22
N ASP A 149 18.38 4.03 -1.83
CA ASP A 149 17.15 4.15 -2.61
C ASP A 149 16.75 5.63 -2.73
N TYR A 150 16.89 6.39 -1.65
CA TYR A 150 16.61 7.83 -1.61
C TYR A 150 17.67 8.65 -2.33
N ASN A 151 18.92 8.17 -2.42
CA ASN A 151 19.93 8.78 -3.29
C ASN A 151 19.53 8.68 -4.78
N GLU A 152 18.84 7.59 -5.18
CA GLU A 152 18.26 7.52 -6.53
C GLU A 152 17.11 8.53 -6.71
N TRP A 153 16.33 8.85 -5.67
CA TRP A 153 15.34 9.91 -5.72
C TRP A 153 16.00 11.28 -5.93
N VAL A 154 17.11 11.56 -5.21
CA VAL A 154 17.92 12.78 -5.44
C VAL A 154 18.44 12.83 -6.88
N LYS A 155 18.94 11.73 -7.44
CA LYS A 155 19.40 11.69 -8.83
C LYS A 155 18.26 11.96 -9.83
N ALA A 156 17.08 11.37 -9.58
CA ALA A 156 15.91 11.53 -10.44
C ALA A 156 15.36 12.97 -10.42
N THR A 157 15.39 13.62 -9.26
CA THR A 157 14.81 14.96 -9.03
C THR A 157 15.84 16.08 -9.20
N GLY A 158 17.11 15.81 -8.94
CA GLY A 158 18.16 16.82 -8.78
C GLY A 158 18.01 17.68 -7.52
N ASP A 159 17.20 17.25 -6.55
CA ASP A 159 16.85 17.99 -5.34
C ASP A 159 17.25 17.17 -4.10
N ASP A 160 18.20 17.69 -3.33
CA ASP A 160 18.73 17.04 -2.13
C ASP A 160 17.71 16.96 -0.97
N GLU A 161 16.60 17.70 -1.03
CA GLU A 161 15.51 17.54 -0.07
C GLU A 161 14.91 16.12 -0.07
N TRP A 162 15.19 15.31 -1.08
CA TRP A 162 14.80 13.91 -1.19
C TRP A 162 15.88 12.91 -0.72
N SER A 163 17.00 13.40 -0.16
CA SER A 163 18.01 12.53 0.47
C SER A 163 17.49 11.90 1.76
N TYR A 164 17.98 10.71 2.12
CA TYR A 164 17.55 10.02 3.33
C TYR A 164 17.70 10.89 4.60
N ASP A 165 18.80 11.62 4.72
CA ASP A 165 19.06 12.47 5.89
C ASP A 165 18.04 13.59 6.02
N ASN A 166 17.60 14.18 4.90
CA ASN A 166 16.56 15.22 4.88
C ASN A 166 15.14 14.64 5.06
N LEU A 167 14.96 13.35 4.79
CA LEU A 167 13.69 12.64 4.95
C LEU A 167 13.53 11.98 6.33
N LEU A 168 14.62 11.64 7.01
CA LEU A 168 14.60 10.99 8.33
C LEU A 168 13.75 11.75 9.38
N PRO A 169 13.79 13.08 9.48
CA PRO A 169 12.90 13.80 10.40
C PRO A 169 11.41 13.54 10.17
N PHE A 170 10.98 13.33 8.93
CA PHE A 170 9.58 13.04 8.59
C PHE A 170 9.19 11.59 8.94
N PHE A 171 10.09 10.63 8.79
CA PHE A 171 9.88 9.27 9.31
C PHE A 171 9.69 9.30 10.83
N LYS A 172 10.59 9.96 11.54
CA LYS A 172 10.52 10.12 13.01
C LYS A 172 9.27 10.85 13.49
N LYS A 173 8.83 11.86 12.73
CA LYS A 173 7.60 12.62 13.04
C LYS A 173 6.34 11.77 12.96
N SER A 174 6.33 10.77 12.09
CA SER A 174 5.18 9.89 11.87
C SER A 174 4.99 8.85 12.95
N GLU A 175 6.07 8.41 13.62
CA GLU A 175 6.05 7.20 14.43
C GLU A 175 6.23 7.42 15.94
N THR A 176 5.66 6.51 16.71
CA THR A 176 6.06 6.17 18.08
C THR A 176 6.60 4.74 18.06
N TYR A 177 7.92 4.61 18.26
CA TYR A 177 8.61 3.35 18.05
C TYR A 177 8.76 2.52 19.33
N HIS A 178 8.29 1.27 19.28
CA HIS A 178 8.37 0.23 20.31
C HIS A 178 8.98 -1.06 19.75
N GLY A 179 9.72 -0.94 18.65
CA GLY A 179 10.25 -2.08 17.89
C GLY A 179 11.49 -2.72 18.48
N SER A 180 12.13 -3.54 17.67
CA SER A 180 13.25 -4.41 18.05
C SER A 180 14.58 -3.68 18.25
N PHE A 181 14.73 -2.49 17.64
CA PHE A 181 15.98 -1.73 17.58
C PHE A 181 15.82 -0.29 18.10
N PRO A 182 15.55 -0.09 19.40
CA PRO A 182 15.32 1.24 19.95
C PRO A 182 16.57 2.12 19.85
N ASN A 183 16.53 3.14 18.98
CA ASN A 183 17.59 4.12 18.81
C ASN A 183 16.98 5.50 18.48
N PRO A 184 17.09 6.51 19.39
CA PRO A 184 16.49 7.81 19.19
C PRO A 184 17.11 8.63 18.05
N ASP A 185 18.27 8.25 17.53
CA ASP A 185 18.86 8.91 16.37
C ASP A 185 18.04 8.59 15.10
N PHE A 186 17.48 7.38 15.03
CA PHE A 186 16.72 6.91 13.87
C PHE A 186 15.21 6.85 14.11
N HIS A 187 14.75 6.69 15.35
CA HIS A 187 13.34 6.48 15.67
C HIS A 187 12.69 7.64 16.42
N GLY A 188 11.39 7.84 16.10
CA GLY A 188 10.52 8.81 16.79
C GLY A 188 9.86 8.22 18.03
N SER A 189 9.41 9.10 18.94
CA SER A 189 8.78 8.70 20.20
C SER A 189 7.44 9.39 20.48
N SER A 190 6.91 10.14 19.51
CA SER A 190 5.71 10.98 19.72
C SER A 190 4.85 11.15 18.46
N GLY A 191 5.12 10.41 17.41
CA GLY A 191 4.28 10.40 16.21
C GLY A 191 3.03 9.55 16.41
N PRO A 192 2.02 9.71 15.56
CA PRO A 192 0.74 9.05 15.74
C PRO A 192 0.72 7.57 15.37
N LEU A 193 1.70 7.07 14.60
CA LEU A 193 1.78 5.68 14.16
C LEU A 193 2.62 4.86 15.14
N ASP A 194 2.00 3.95 15.86
CA ASP A 194 2.74 3.00 16.68
C ASP A 194 3.38 1.92 15.81
N VAL A 195 4.69 1.72 16.01
CA VAL A 195 5.50 0.65 15.40
C VAL A 195 6.07 -0.22 16.50
N SER A 196 5.80 -1.52 16.48
CA SER A 196 6.20 -2.41 17.56
C SER A 196 6.86 -3.70 17.06
N LYS A 197 7.60 -4.37 17.94
CA LYS A 197 7.98 -5.77 17.76
C LYS A 197 6.75 -6.67 17.88
N GLN A 198 6.76 -7.79 17.19
CA GLN A 198 5.68 -8.78 17.31
C GLN A 198 5.68 -9.44 18.68
N SER A 199 4.48 -9.71 19.21
CA SER A 199 4.29 -10.44 20.48
C SER A 199 4.19 -11.97 20.29
N TYR A 200 3.95 -12.41 19.06
CA TYR A 200 3.92 -13.83 18.66
C TYR A 200 4.68 -13.95 17.33
N HIS A 201 5.75 -14.75 17.31
CA HIS A 201 6.70 -14.80 16.19
C HIS A 201 7.36 -16.19 16.07
N PRO A 202 6.60 -17.23 15.68
CA PRO A 202 7.13 -18.59 15.60
C PRO A 202 8.34 -18.65 14.65
N SER A 203 9.33 -19.49 15.00
CA SER A 203 10.62 -19.71 14.31
C SER A 203 11.41 -18.45 13.88
N GLN A 204 11.14 -17.29 14.48
CA GLN A 204 11.90 -16.06 14.22
C GLN A 204 13.36 -16.18 14.73
N GLU A 205 13.56 -16.86 15.86
CA GLU A 205 14.91 -17.06 16.42
C GLU A 205 15.76 -17.92 15.49
N GLU A 206 15.18 -18.97 14.91
CA GLU A 206 15.84 -19.84 13.93
C GLU A 206 16.16 -19.06 12.64
N TRP A 207 15.28 -18.16 12.22
CA TRP A 207 15.51 -17.29 11.06
C TRP A 207 16.74 -16.41 11.24
N VAL A 208 16.82 -15.72 12.36
CA VAL A 208 17.94 -14.83 12.70
C VAL A 208 19.23 -15.64 12.90
N ALA A 209 19.15 -16.77 13.61
CA ALA A 209 20.31 -17.63 13.87
C ALA A 209 20.88 -18.25 12.59
N GLY A 210 20.00 -18.74 11.69
CA GLY A 210 20.43 -19.29 10.38
C GLY A 210 21.13 -18.26 9.51
N GLY A 211 20.63 -17.03 9.47
CA GLY A 211 21.31 -15.93 8.79
C GLY A 211 22.68 -15.61 9.38
N LYS A 212 22.77 -15.63 10.72
CA LYS A 212 24.04 -15.41 11.42
C LYS A 212 25.08 -16.51 11.13
N GLU A 213 24.67 -17.77 11.04
CA GLU A 213 25.56 -18.87 10.68
C GLU A 213 26.15 -18.69 9.27
N LEU A 214 25.41 -18.10 8.35
CA LEU A 214 25.87 -17.77 7.00
C LEU A 214 26.69 -16.46 6.94
N GLY A 215 26.97 -15.83 8.10
CA GLY A 215 27.80 -14.64 8.20
C GLY A 215 27.07 -13.31 7.95
N PHE A 216 25.75 -13.30 7.93
CA PHE A 216 24.94 -12.10 7.74
C PHE A 216 24.77 -11.28 9.02
N ASP A 217 24.54 -9.99 8.87
CA ASP A 217 24.23 -9.10 10.00
C ASP A 217 22.86 -9.44 10.63
N THR A 218 22.79 -9.33 11.95
CA THR A 218 21.57 -9.59 12.73
C THR A 218 21.32 -8.54 13.81
N THR A 219 22.16 -7.50 13.85
CA THR A 219 22.23 -6.52 14.95
C THR A 219 21.99 -5.09 14.50
N THR A 220 22.21 -4.79 13.23
CA THR A 220 21.93 -3.46 12.66
C THR A 220 20.42 -3.29 12.49
N ASP A 221 19.91 -2.14 12.87
CA ASP A 221 18.52 -1.79 12.61
C ASP A 221 18.27 -1.65 11.09
N PRO A 222 17.43 -2.49 10.48
CA PRO A 222 17.16 -2.44 9.05
C PRO A 222 16.42 -1.16 8.63
N ASN A 223 15.80 -0.43 9.57
CA ASN A 223 15.15 0.85 9.31
C ASN A 223 16.10 2.05 9.43
N SER A 224 17.31 1.87 9.96
CA SER A 224 18.36 2.89 9.98
C SER A 224 19.30 2.75 8.78
N ARG A 225 19.83 1.54 8.58
CA ARG A 225 20.73 1.15 7.50
C ARG A 225 20.37 -0.26 7.07
N GLN A 226 19.61 -0.40 6.01
CA GLN A 226 19.30 -1.70 5.45
C GLN A 226 20.56 -2.31 4.80
N VAL A 227 21.26 -3.14 5.54
CA VAL A 227 22.38 -3.93 5.03
C VAL A 227 21.95 -5.38 4.80
N PRO A 228 22.70 -6.18 4.00
CA PRO A 228 22.44 -7.63 3.94
C PRO A 228 22.44 -8.25 5.33
N GLY A 229 21.34 -8.89 5.71
CA GLY A 229 21.16 -9.39 7.07
C GLY A 229 19.82 -10.07 7.29
N PHE A 230 19.66 -10.65 8.48
CA PHE A 230 18.44 -11.37 8.89
C PHE A 230 17.97 -10.86 10.26
N TYR A 231 16.73 -10.38 10.31
CA TYR A 231 16.25 -9.58 11.43
C TYR A 231 14.86 -10.02 11.87
N PRO A 232 14.50 -9.75 13.16
CA PRO A 232 13.10 -9.74 13.56
C PRO A 232 12.32 -8.69 12.77
N MET A 233 11.05 -8.96 12.53
CA MET A 233 10.17 -8.05 11.79
C MET A 233 9.48 -7.08 12.74
N ASP A 234 9.61 -5.78 12.49
CA ASP A 234 8.81 -4.75 13.14
C ASP A 234 7.53 -4.48 12.36
N VAL A 235 6.44 -4.17 13.07
CA VAL A 235 5.11 -4.10 12.50
C VAL A 235 4.32 -2.88 12.97
N THR A 236 3.37 -2.42 12.16
CA THR A 236 2.35 -1.46 12.54
C THR A 236 1.17 -2.17 13.19
N ILE A 237 1.44 -2.79 14.34
CA ILE A 237 0.47 -3.45 15.23
C ILE A 237 0.70 -2.91 16.64
N TYR A 238 -0.33 -2.41 17.26
CA TYR A 238 -0.24 -1.90 18.62
C TYR A 238 -1.39 -2.43 19.48
N GLN A 239 -1.05 -2.97 20.65
CA GLN A 239 -2.01 -3.60 21.56
C GLN A 239 -2.89 -4.66 20.86
N GLY A 240 -2.29 -5.45 19.96
CA GLY A 240 -2.96 -6.50 19.20
C GLY A 240 -3.75 -6.02 17.98
N HIS A 241 -3.81 -4.75 17.70
CA HIS A 241 -4.61 -4.20 16.60
C HIS A 241 -3.72 -3.61 15.50
N ARG A 242 -4.18 -3.73 14.23
CA ARG A 242 -3.61 -3.02 13.10
C ARG A 242 -3.58 -1.52 13.36
N GLU A 243 -2.43 -0.88 13.20
CA GLU A 243 -2.25 0.57 13.14
C GLU A 243 -2.24 1.04 11.69
N SER A 244 -3.43 1.12 11.07
CA SER A 244 -3.56 1.73 9.74
C SER A 244 -3.44 3.25 9.83
N THR A 245 -3.16 3.92 8.71
CA THR A 245 -3.15 5.39 8.68
C THR A 245 -4.52 6.01 9.00
N TYR A 246 -5.61 5.26 8.76
CA TYR A 246 -6.93 5.67 9.29
C TYR A 246 -6.91 5.74 10.82
N ARG A 247 -6.46 4.67 11.49
CA ARG A 247 -6.46 4.59 12.95
C ARG A 247 -5.47 5.58 13.57
N ALA A 248 -4.27 5.67 13.02
CA ALA A 248 -3.19 6.50 13.54
C ALA A 248 -3.42 8.00 13.27
N PHE A 249 -3.79 8.37 12.05
CA PHE A 249 -3.78 9.78 11.63
C PHE A 249 -5.18 10.38 11.47
N LEU A 250 -6.16 9.64 10.94
CA LEU A 250 -7.44 10.24 10.57
C LEU A 250 -8.51 10.08 11.65
N HIS A 251 -8.66 8.90 12.23
CA HIS A 251 -9.71 8.62 13.21
C HIS A 251 -9.66 9.56 14.43
N PRO A 252 -8.48 9.88 15.02
CA PRO A 252 -8.40 10.77 16.19
C PRO A 252 -8.84 12.20 15.91
N ILE A 253 -8.89 12.61 14.64
CA ILE A 253 -9.15 13.99 14.24
C ILE A 253 -10.50 14.20 13.54
N LEU A 254 -11.35 13.16 13.47
CA LEU A 254 -12.65 13.25 12.80
C LEU A 254 -13.59 14.32 13.40
N GLY A 255 -13.31 14.77 14.62
CA GLY A 255 -14.05 15.84 15.29
C GLY A 255 -13.53 17.25 15.01
N ARG A 256 -12.49 17.45 14.19
CA ARG A 256 -12.01 18.80 13.85
C ARG A 256 -13.03 19.54 12.98
N GLU A 257 -13.38 20.77 13.35
CA GLU A 257 -14.39 21.58 12.64
C GLU A 257 -13.97 21.93 11.20
N ASN A 258 -12.67 22.04 10.95
CA ASN A 258 -12.09 22.38 9.65
C ASN A 258 -11.73 21.15 8.80
N LEU A 259 -12.20 19.94 9.16
CA LEU A 259 -12.01 18.71 8.40
C LEU A 259 -13.35 18.07 8.06
N ILE A 260 -13.62 17.89 6.77
CA ILE A 260 -14.80 17.18 6.27
C ILE A 260 -14.34 15.90 5.59
N VAL A 261 -14.79 14.74 6.08
CA VAL A 261 -14.51 13.43 5.47
C VAL A 261 -15.75 12.87 4.81
N SER A 262 -15.78 12.88 3.49
CA SER A 262 -16.90 12.39 2.69
C SER A 262 -16.61 10.99 2.17
N ARG A 263 -17.21 9.98 2.80
CA ARG A 263 -17.16 8.56 2.43
C ARG A 263 -18.09 8.27 1.25
N TYR A 264 -17.83 7.15 0.56
CA TYR A 264 -18.62 6.72 -0.61
C TYR A 264 -18.72 7.81 -1.69
N SER A 265 -17.65 8.59 -1.84
CA SER A 265 -17.54 9.74 -2.72
C SER A 265 -16.44 9.49 -3.74
N ARG A 266 -16.79 8.79 -4.83
CA ARG A 266 -15.84 8.42 -5.88
C ARG A 266 -15.61 9.59 -6.83
N VAL A 267 -14.41 10.18 -6.81
CA VAL A 267 -14.01 11.18 -7.80
C VAL A 267 -13.83 10.48 -9.16
N ILE A 268 -14.40 11.07 -10.20
CA ILE A 268 -14.39 10.52 -11.57
C ILE A 268 -13.77 11.46 -12.59
N LYS A 269 -13.55 12.73 -12.24
CA LYS A 269 -12.93 13.72 -13.13
C LYS A 269 -12.36 14.89 -12.34
N ILE A 270 -11.20 15.40 -12.77
CA ILE A 270 -10.65 16.70 -12.41
C ILE A 270 -11.12 17.69 -13.49
N ASN A 271 -11.77 18.77 -13.11
CA ASN A 271 -12.15 19.82 -14.06
C ASN A 271 -11.03 20.84 -14.11
N VAL A 272 -10.49 21.03 -15.32
CA VAL A 272 -9.42 21.96 -15.62
C VAL A 272 -9.99 23.08 -16.45
N ASP A 273 -9.79 24.31 -16.01
CA ASP A 273 -10.17 25.52 -16.70
C ASP A 273 -8.92 26.18 -17.29
N GLU A 274 -9.06 26.86 -18.43
CA GLU A 274 -8.01 27.66 -19.06
C GLU A 274 -8.29 29.14 -18.78
N ASP A 275 -7.29 29.87 -18.30
CA ASP A 275 -7.39 31.32 -18.09
C ASP A 275 -7.19 32.11 -19.39
N GLU A 276 -7.36 33.43 -19.32
CA GLU A 276 -7.22 34.34 -20.46
C GLU A 276 -5.80 34.33 -21.09
N ASN A 277 -4.81 33.82 -20.36
CA ASN A 277 -3.41 33.72 -20.80
C ASN A 277 -3.06 32.32 -21.32
N GLY A 278 -4.02 31.39 -21.40
CA GLY A 278 -3.79 30.00 -21.78
C GLY A 278 -3.22 29.12 -20.67
N SER A 279 -3.22 29.57 -19.41
CA SER A 279 -2.72 28.77 -18.28
C SER A 279 -3.82 27.83 -17.77
N LEU A 280 -3.49 26.55 -17.60
CA LEU A 280 -4.42 25.56 -17.09
C LEU A 280 -4.48 25.60 -15.56
N HIS A 281 -5.69 25.50 -15.02
CA HIS A 281 -5.94 25.50 -13.58
C HIS A 281 -6.96 24.42 -13.19
N ALA A 282 -6.61 23.60 -12.19
CA ALA A 282 -7.52 22.60 -11.62
C ALA A 282 -8.40 23.25 -10.53
N GLY A 283 -9.62 23.65 -10.90
CA GLY A 283 -10.51 24.42 -10.01
C GLY A 283 -11.57 23.59 -9.28
N SER A 284 -11.87 22.38 -9.76
CA SER A 284 -12.93 21.54 -9.16
C SER A 284 -12.76 20.06 -9.50
N VAL A 285 -13.49 19.21 -8.77
CA VAL A 285 -13.60 17.78 -9.07
C VAL A 285 -15.07 17.39 -9.26
N THR A 286 -15.32 16.45 -10.16
CA THR A 286 -16.61 15.78 -10.32
C THR A 286 -16.53 14.43 -9.63
N TYR A 287 -17.51 14.12 -8.78
CA TYR A 287 -17.56 12.87 -8.03
C TYR A 287 -18.97 12.29 -7.97
N VAL A 288 -19.07 10.99 -7.75
CA VAL A 288 -20.34 10.27 -7.58
C VAL A 288 -20.51 9.91 -6.11
N LYS A 289 -21.69 10.23 -5.55
CA LYS A 289 -22.11 9.86 -4.20
C LYS A 289 -23.59 9.55 -4.21
N ASN A 290 -23.99 8.37 -3.69
CA ASN A 290 -25.38 7.92 -3.67
C ASN A 290 -26.05 8.03 -5.06
N ASP A 291 -25.36 7.55 -6.09
CA ASP A 291 -25.78 7.58 -7.51
C ASP A 291 -26.02 8.99 -8.09
N LYS A 292 -25.59 10.02 -7.39
CA LYS A 292 -25.63 11.41 -7.86
C LYS A 292 -24.26 11.89 -8.26
N THR A 293 -24.18 12.52 -9.42
CA THR A 293 -22.97 13.23 -9.87
C THR A 293 -22.98 14.63 -9.26
N LEU A 294 -21.94 14.96 -8.54
CA LEU A 294 -21.75 16.22 -7.81
C LEU A 294 -20.43 16.86 -8.21
N THR A 295 -20.34 18.18 -8.04
CA THR A 295 -19.09 18.94 -8.28
C THR A 295 -18.72 19.70 -7.01
N ALA A 296 -17.44 19.65 -6.66
CA ALA A 296 -16.87 20.39 -5.54
C ALA A 296 -15.72 21.26 -6.04
N LYS A 297 -15.68 22.55 -5.63
CA LYS A 297 -14.70 23.55 -6.07
C LYS A 297 -13.63 23.76 -4.99
N ALA A 298 -12.35 23.66 -5.38
CA ALA A 298 -11.22 24.04 -4.55
C ALA A 298 -10.91 25.53 -4.71
N ARG A 299 -10.57 26.22 -3.60
CA ARG A 299 -10.11 27.61 -3.66
C ARG A 299 -8.59 27.74 -3.76
N LYS A 300 -7.84 26.68 -3.35
CA LYS A 300 -6.38 26.67 -3.42
C LYS A 300 -5.86 25.53 -4.25
N GLU A 301 -5.91 24.32 -3.74
CA GLU A 301 -5.34 23.15 -4.44
C GLU A 301 -6.23 21.92 -4.35
N ILE A 302 -6.13 21.10 -5.37
CA ILE A 302 -6.60 19.71 -5.41
C ILE A 302 -5.38 18.81 -5.28
N ILE A 303 -5.40 17.94 -4.28
CA ILE A 303 -4.32 17.00 -4.00
C ILE A 303 -4.81 15.58 -4.28
N LEU A 304 -4.19 14.91 -5.24
CA LEU A 304 -4.49 13.53 -5.57
C LEU A 304 -3.69 12.60 -4.66
N SER A 305 -4.40 11.73 -3.95
CA SER A 305 -3.85 10.66 -3.11
C SER A 305 -4.60 9.33 -3.38
N ALA A 306 -4.97 9.11 -4.66
CA ALA A 306 -5.75 7.95 -5.09
C ALA A 306 -4.88 6.70 -5.36
N GLY A 307 -3.56 6.78 -5.11
CA GLY A 307 -2.60 5.70 -5.23
C GLY A 307 -2.13 5.45 -6.67
N ALA A 308 -1.12 4.57 -6.79
CA ALA A 308 -0.41 4.33 -8.05
C ALA A 308 -1.28 3.86 -9.22
N ILE A 309 -2.49 3.37 -8.98
CA ILE A 309 -3.44 2.98 -10.03
C ILE A 309 -4.51 4.05 -10.21
N GLY A 310 -5.12 4.52 -9.12
CA GLY A 310 -6.24 5.46 -9.18
C GLY A 310 -5.84 6.85 -9.68
N THR A 311 -4.65 7.33 -9.31
CA THR A 311 -4.16 8.67 -9.69
C THR A 311 -3.92 8.79 -11.21
N PRO A 312 -3.12 7.94 -11.87
CA PRO A 312 -2.98 8.03 -13.33
C PRO A 312 -4.30 7.74 -14.06
N HIS A 313 -5.14 6.84 -13.55
CA HIS A 313 -6.46 6.57 -14.11
C HIS A 313 -7.34 7.84 -14.11
N LEU A 314 -7.39 8.56 -12.99
CA LEU A 314 -8.16 9.79 -12.84
C LEU A 314 -7.61 10.93 -13.70
N LEU A 315 -6.28 11.09 -13.77
CA LEU A 315 -5.65 12.06 -14.66
C LEU A 315 -6.02 11.82 -16.11
N MET A 316 -5.86 10.59 -16.60
CA MET A 316 -6.21 10.21 -17.97
C MET A 316 -7.70 10.41 -18.29
N LEU A 317 -8.60 10.04 -17.40
CA LEU A 317 -10.05 10.30 -17.53
C LEU A 317 -10.38 11.81 -17.59
N SER A 318 -9.49 12.65 -17.06
CA SER A 318 -9.61 14.11 -17.06
C SER A 318 -8.95 14.78 -18.26
N GLY A 319 -8.41 13.99 -19.19
CA GLY A 319 -7.72 14.51 -20.39
C GLY A 319 -6.24 14.85 -20.15
N ILE A 320 -5.65 14.43 -19.03
CA ILE A 320 -4.25 14.71 -18.67
C ILE A 320 -3.45 13.41 -18.82
N GLY A 321 -2.58 13.34 -19.83
CA GLY A 321 -1.80 12.13 -20.10
C GLY A 321 -1.36 12.03 -21.56
N PRO A 322 -0.94 10.82 -22.03
CA PRO A 322 -0.49 10.61 -23.41
C PRO A 322 -1.61 10.91 -24.41
N SER A 323 -1.55 12.03 -25.11
CA SER A 323 -2.65 12.57 -25.95
C SER A 323 -3.13 11.61 -27.01
N GLU A 324 -2.23 10.89 -27.69
CA GLU A 324 -2.58 9.90 -28.71
C GLU A 324 -3.41 8.74 -28.12
N HIS A 325 -3.00 8.22 -26.97
CA HIS A 325 -3.74 7.17 -26.28
C HIS A 325 -5.11 7.67 -25.82
N LEU A 326 -5.18 8.86 -25.20
CA LEU A 326 -6.44 9.45 -24.74
C LEU A 326 -7.45 9.59 -25.89
N ALA A 327 -7.02 10.12 -27.02
CA ALA A 327 -7.85 10.26 -28.21
C ALA A 327 -8.34 8.89 -28.72
N SER A 328 -7.48 7.86 -28.69
CA SER A 328 -7.82 6.51 -29.18
C SER A 328 -8.93 5.84 -28.37
N VAL A 329 -9.12 6.23 -27.10
CA VAL A 329 -10.18 5.70 -26.20
C VAL A 329 -11.35 6.67 -26.00
N GLY A 330 -11.41 7.75 -26.79
CA GLY A 330 -12.52 8.71 -26.80
C GLY A 330 -12.48 9.74 -25.66
N VAL A 331 -11.30 10.00 -25.10
CA VAL A 331 -11.06 11.10 -24.14
C VAL A 331 -10.42 12.27 -24.88
N THR A 332 -11.01 13.48 -24.78
CA THR A 332 -10.42 14.69 -25.34
C THR A 332 -9.19 15.09 -24.53
N PRO A 333 -7.98 15.16 -25.14
CA PRO A 333 -6.79 15.63 -24.45
C PRO A 333 -6.92 17.10 -24.03
N VAL A 334 -6.53 17.38 -22.77
CA VAL A 334 -6.44 18.73 -22.18
C VAL A 334 -4.97 19.13 -22.06
N LEU A 335 -4.13 18.18 -21.61
CA LEU A 335 -2.69 18.39 -21.49
C LEU A 335 -1.95 17.12 -21.91
N ASP A 336 -1.03 17.24 -22.86
CA ASP A 336 -0.13 16.14 -23.22
C ASP A 336 0.95 15.97 -22.16
N LEU A 337 0.85 14.90 -21.37
CA LEU A 337 1.77 14.56 -20.28
C LEU A 337 2.13 13.07 -20.38
N PRO A 338 3.08 12.71 -21.24
CA PRO A 338 3.32 11.33 -21.66
C PRO A 338 3.76 10.39 -20.52
N GLY A 339 4.26 10.94 -19.40
CA GLY A 339 4.66 10.16 -18.22
C GLY A 339 3.49 9.58 -17.42
N VAL A 340 2.26 10.07 -17.60
CA VAL A 340 1.10 9.55 -16.86
C VAL A 340 0.82 8.10 -17.25
N GLY A 341 0.83 7.22 -16.25
CA GLY A 341 0.66 5.78 -16.41
C GLY A 341 1.93 5.03 -16.80
N GLN A 342 3.05 5.70 -17.08
CA GLN A 342 4.33 5.08 -17.41
C GLN A 342 5.15 4.78 -16.14
N ASN A 343 6.23 4.01 -16.29
CA ASN A 343 7.15 3.69 -15.18
C ASN A 343 6.49 2.94 -14.01
N LEU A 344 5.46 2.13 -14.28
CA LEU A 344 4.88 1.26 -13.26
C LEU A 344 5.96 0.31 -12.75
N GLN A 345 6.25 0.37 -11.46
CA GLN A 345 7.14 -0.54 -10.74
C GLN A 345 6.33 -1.25 -9.65
N ASP A 346 6.71 -2.49 -9.37
CA ASP A 346 6.11 -3.29 -8.29
C ASP A 346 7.12 -4.33 -7.82
N HIS A 347 7.11 -4.64 -6.54
CA HIS A 347 7.85 -5.79 -6.02
C HIS A 347 7.15 -7.07 -6.43
N VAL A 348 7.79 -7.81 -7.32
CA VAL A 348 7.34 -9.14 -7.71
C VAL A 348 7.90 -10.16 -6.73
N LEU A 349 7.05 -11.07 -6.29
CA LEU A 349 7.45 -12.14 -5.38
C LEU A 349 7.21 -13.53 -5.97
N THR A 350 7.91 -14.51 -5.41
CA THR A 350 7.54 -15.93 -5.46
C THR A 350 7.45 -16.49 -4.05
N LEU A 351 6.47 -17.35 -3.79
CA LEU A 351 6.38 -18.09 -2.53
C LEU A 351 7.19 -19.38 -2.65
N PHE A 352 8.28 -19.49 -1.88
CA PHE A 352 9.17 -20.65 -1.93
C PHE A 352 9.03 -21.51 -0.67
N GLY A 353 8.84 -22.82 -0.87
CA GLY A 353 8.58 -23.80 0.18
C GLY A 353 7.53 -24.85 -0.27
N PRO A 354 6.95 -25.65 0.67
CA PRO A 354 7.18 -25.60 2.12
C PRO A 354 8.53 -26.24 2.52
N PHE A 355 9.23 -25.64 3.45
CA PHE A 355 10.29 -26.29 4.20
C PHE A 355 9.64 -26.98 5.40
N LEU A 356 9.55 -28.31 5.37
CA LEU A 356 8.97 -29.13 6.41
C LEU A 356 9.84 -29.10 7.66
N LEU A 357 9.22 -29.12 8.85
CA LEU A 357 9.89 -29.09 10.15
C LEU A 357 9.46 -30.29 10.98
N ASN A 358 10.39 -30.81 11.80
CA ASN A 358 10.12 -31.90 12.74
C ASN A 358 9.68 -31.37 14.12
N GLU A 359 9.86 -30.07 14.37
CA GLU A 359 9.50 -29.40 15.62
C GLU A 359 8.29 -28.50 15.43
N SER A 360 7.51 -28.33 16.51
CA SER A 360 6.29 -27.49 16.51
C SER A 360 6.60 -26.02 16.71
N ILE A 361 7.31 -25.41 15.76
CA ILE A 361 7.77 -24.03 15.79
C ILE A 361 7.17 -23.14 14.68
N SER A 362 6.18 -23.62 13.94
CA SER A 362 5.39 -22.81 13.01
C SER A 362 4.00 -22.50 13.59
N PHE A 363 3.29 -21.55 12.97
CA PHE A 363 1.89 -21.29 13.27
C PHE A 363 1.00 -22.30 12.54
N LEU A 364 0.21 -23.07 13.29
CA LEU A 364 -0.76 -24.00 12.73
C LEU A 364 -2.16 -23.65 13.29
N THR A 365 -3.04 -23.18 12.43
CA THR A 365 -4.36 -22.66 12.81
C THR A 365 -5.14 -23.60 13.72
N ASP A 366 -5.20 -24.90 13.39
CA ASP A 366 -5.96 -25.89 14.14
C ASP A 366 -5.38 -26.18 15.55
N ARG A 367 -4.08 -25.90 15.75
CA ARG A 367 -3.39 -26.03 17.04
C ARG A 367 -3.41 -24.74 17.84
N ASP A 368 -3.20 -23.59 17.20
CA ASP A 368 -2.83 -22.34 17.86
C ASP A 368 -4.01 -21.36 18.02
N LEU A 369 -5.06 -21.46 17.16
CA LEU A 369 -6.28 -20.68 17.31
C LEU A 369 -7.30 -21.43 18.19
N THR A 370 -7.15 -21.28 19.48
CA THR A 370 -7.98 -21.91 20.51
C THR A 370 -8.84 -20.88 21.26
N TYR A 371 -9.78 -21.34 22.07
CA TYR A 371 -10.50 -20.46 23.00
C TYR A 371 -9.55 -19.69 23.92
N GLN A 372 -8.45 -20.31 24.34
CA GLN A 372 -7.46 -19.66 25.20
C GLN A 372 -6.73 -18.55 24.46
N SER A 373 -6.37 -18.74 23.19
CA SER A 373 -5.73 -17.68 22.36
C SER A 373 -6.68 -16.51 22.07
N VAL A 374 -8.00 -16.75 21.96
CA VAL A 374 -9.00 -15.68 21.91
C VAL A 374 -9.00 -14.88 23.22
N LEU A 375 -8.99 -15.54 24.38
CA LEU A 375 -8.96 -14.86 25.68
C LEU A 375 -7.68 -14.05 25.87
N GLU A 376 -6.55 -14.58 25.46
CA GLU A 376 -5.25 -13.89 25.49
C GLU A 376 -5.30 -12.62 24.62
N TYR A 377 -5.76 -12.74 23.37
CA TYR A 377 -5.91 -11.62 22.46
C TYR A 377 -6.83 -10.54 23.02
N VAL A 378 -8.02 -10.91 23.49
CA VAL A 378 -9.02 -9.94 24.00
C VAL A 378 -8.53 -9.23 25.26
N LYS A 379 -7.78 -9.93 26.14
CA LYS A 379 -7.30 -9.35 27.41
C LYS A 379 -6.02 -8.55 27.26
N ASN A 380 -5.10 -9.04 26.46
CA ASN A 380 -3.72 -8.56 26.44
C ASN A 380 -3.31 -7.96 25.09
N GLY A 381 -4.05 -8.22 24.00
CA GLY A 381 -3.65 -7.85 22.64
C GLY A 381 -2.44 -8.65 22.14
N THR A 382 -2.23 -9.87 22.64
CA THR A 382 -1.06 -10.71 22.33
C THR A 382 -1.48 -12.10 21.85
N GLY A 383 -0.51 -12.95 21.50
CA GLY A 383 -0.74 -14.33 21.07
C GLY A 383 -1.13 -14.45 19.60
N ALA A 384 -1.62 -15.63 19.21
CA ALA A 384 -1.79 -16.03 17.81
C ALA A 384 -2.69 -15.11 16.98
N PHE A 385 -3.71 -14.47 17.55
CA PHE A 385 -4.57 -13.52 16.83
C PHE A 385 -3.89 -12.16 16.54
N SER A 386 -2.79 -11.84 17.24
CA SER A 386 -1.97 -10.65 16.95
C SER A 386 -0.89 -10.91 15.90
N PHE A 387 -0.82 -12.11 15.36
CA PHE A 387 0.17 -12.53 14.36
C PHE A 387 -0.32 -12.22 12.94
N ASN A 388 0.52 -11.56 12.16
CA ASN A 388 0.23 -11.26 10.75
C ASN A 388 0.73 -12.35 9.78
N GLN A 389 1.07 -13.54 10.28
CA GLN A 389 1.58 -14.71 9.57
C GLN A 389 3.01 -14.55 8.98
N LEU A 390 3.72 -13.48 9.34
CA LEU A 390 5.10 -13.22 8.96
C LEU A 390 5.93 -12.96 10.22
N ALA A 391 7.13 -13.53 10.32
CA ALA A 391 7.91 -13.44 11.56
C ALA A 391 9.27 -12.73 11.41
N GLY A 392 10.00 -13.00 10.35
CA GLY A 392 11.32 -12.44 10.12
C GLY A 392 11.45 -11.77 8.76
N VAL A 393 12.40 -10.87 8.64
CA VAL A 393 12.78 -10.23 7.39
C VAL A 393 14.26 -10.51 7.11
N GLY A 394 14.63 -10.64 5.84
CA GLY A 394 16.00 -10.86 5.41
C GLY A 394 16.31 -10.08 4.14
N TYR A 395 17.57 -9.69 3.98
CA TYR A 395 18.05 -8.95 2.83
C TYR A 395 19.35 -9.56 2.32
N ILE A 396 19.43 -9.80 1.01
CA ILE A 396 20.67 -10.19 0.36
C ILE A 396 20.94 -9.33 -0.87
N ALA A 397 22.20 -9.19 -1.20
CA ALA A 397 22.65 -8.62 -2.46
C ALA A 397 23.07 -9.76 -3.40
N THR A 398 22.38 -9.88 -4.53
CA THR A 398 22.71 -10.88 -5.56
C THR A 398 23.84 -10.37 -6.46
N THR A 399 24.27 -11.20 -7.42
CA THR A 399 25.22 -10.78 -8.47
C THR A 399 24.66 -9.66 -9.36
N GLN A 400 23.36 -9.39 -9.28
CA GLN A 400 22.70 -8.31 -10.03
C GLN A 400 22.73 -6.96 -9.31
N SER A 401 23.08 -6.94 -8.01
CA SER A 401 23.32 -5.69 -7.29
C SER A 401 24.70 -5.13 -7.63
N VAL A 402 24.74 -3.82 -7.87
CA VAL A 402 25.99 -3.09 -8.15
C VAL A 402 26.83 -2.80 -6.91
N ASP A 403 26.26 -3.02 -5.72
CA ASP A 403 26.88 -2.75 -4.43
C ASP A 403 26.45 -3.83 -3.43
N PRO A 404 27.41 -4.60 -2.86
CA PRO A 404 27.10 -5.68 -1.92
C PRO A 404 26.42 -5.20 -0.62
N ASN A 405 26.50 -3.89 -0.31
CA ASN A 405 25.80 -3.28 0.82
C ASN A 405 24.48 -2.61 0.42
N TRP A 406 23.97 -2.92 -0.76
CA TRP A 406 22.66 -2.44 -1.24
C TRP A 406 21.84 -3.63 -1.74
N PRO A 407 21.11 -4.30 -0.85
CA PRO A 407 20.33 -5.47 -1.19
C PRO A 407 19.38 -5.24 -2.36
N ASP A 408 19.14 -6.26 -3.15
CA ASP A 408 18.17 -6.27 -4.26
C ASP A 408 17.12 -7.38 -4.11
N ILE A 409 17.25 -8.23 -3.09
CA ILE A 409 16.27 -9.22 -2.66
C ILE A 409 15.88 -8.96 -1.22
N GLU A 410 14.59 -9.07 -0.96
CA GLU A 410 13.98 -9.09 0.36
C GLU A 410 13.30 -10.44 0.60
N PHE A 411 13.42 -10.97 1.82
CA PHE A 411 12.75 -12.18 2.26
C PHE A 411 11.78 -11.86 3.39
N HIS A 412 10.55 -12.42 3.31
CA HIS A 412 9.64 -12.45 4.44
C HIS A 412 9.43 -13.91 4.86
N GLN A 413 9.91 -14.24 6.05
CA GLN A 413 9.67 -15.56 6.64
C GLN A 413 8.19 -15.73 6.96
N THR A 414 7.60 -16.81 6.45
CA THR A 414 6.19 -17.16 6.60
C THR A 414 6.08 -18.50 7.32
N PRO A 415 6.18 -18.54 8.65
CA PRO A 415 6.19 -19.78 9.45
C PRO A 415 4.76 -20.29 9.65
N VAL A 416 4.16 -20.81 8.59
CA VAL A 416 2.78 -21.31 8.57
C VAL A 416 2.78 -22.79 8.26
N GLY A 417 2.23 -23.60 9.17
CA GLY A 417 2.09 -25.04 9.02
C GLY A 417 1.00 -25.42 8.02
N LEU A 418 1.04 -26.66 7.56
CA LEU A 418 0.21 -27.17 6.47
C LEU A 418 -1.12 -27.70 7.02
N ARG A 419 -2.14 -26.86 6.98
CA ARG A 419 -3.53 -27.23 7.32
C ARG A 419 -4.32 -27.66 6.09
N GLN A 420 -5.44 -28.35 6.27
CA GLN A 420 -6.30 -28.85 5.20
C GLN A 420 -6.74 -27.78 4.20
N SER A 421 -6.91 -26.53 4.64
CA SER A 421 -7.36 -25.43 3.78
C SER A 421 -6.23 -24.63 3.12
N ILE A 422 -4.96 -24.94 3.38
CA ILE A 422 -3.83 -24.06 3.02
C ILE A 422 -3.74 -23.76 1.52
N ALA A 423 -3.96 -24.77 0.67
CA ALA A 423 -3.96 -24.58 -0.79
C ALA A 423 -5.12 -23.65 -1.22
N GLY A 424 -6.31 -23.83 -0.61
CA GLY A 424 -7.47 -22.99 -0.85
C GLY A 424 -7.25 -21.55 -0.39
N ASP A 425 -6.61 -21.35 0.76
CA ASP A 425 -6.30 -20.02 1.29
C ASP A 425 -5.31 -19.27 0.38
N PHE A 426 -4.24 -19.91 -0.05
CA PHE A 426 -3.31 -19.32 -1.03
C PHE A 426 -3.98 -19.04 -2.37
N THR A 427 -4.88 -19.94 -2.82
CA THR A 427 -5.70 -19.71 -4.01
C THR A 427 -6.55 -18.46 -3.86
N ALA A 428 -7.21 -18.29 -2.72
CA ALA A 428 -8.06 -17.13 -2.46
C ALA A 428 -7.25 -15.82 -2.39
N VAL A 429 -6.07 -15.86 -1.77
CA VAL A 429 -5.19 -14.69 -1.63
C VAL A 429 -4.54 -14.28 -2.95
N PHE A 430 -4.02 -15.26 -3.73
CA PHE A 430 -3.17 -14.97 -4.88
C PHE A 430 -3.86 -15.18 -6.24
N GLY A 431 -5.03 -15.81 -6.29
CA GLY A 431 -5.75 -16.07 -7.53
C GLY A 431 -5.20 -17.26 -8.35
N LEU A 432 -4.49 -18.17 -7.70
CA LEU A 432 -3.97 -19.39 -8.31
C LEU A 432 -5.08 -20.38 -8.71
N LYS A 433 -4.77 -21.28 -9.65
CA LYS A 433 -5.57 -22.48 -9.87
C LYS A 433 -5.36 -23.44 -8.69
N PRO A 434 -6.41 -23.92 -7.99
CA PRO A 434 -6.28 -24.71 -6.77
C PRO A 434 -5.41 -25.95 -6.93
N SER A 435 -5.57 -26.69 -8.04
CA SER A 435 -4.84 -27.94 -8.32
C SER A 435 -3.31 -27.80 -8.31
N ILE A 436 -2.80 -26.61 -8.54
CA ILE A 436 -1.35 -26.34 -8.55
C ILE A 436 -0.74 -26.54 -7.16
N LEU A 437 -1.39 -25.99 -6.14
CA LEU A 437 -0.91 -26.09 -4.76
C LEU A 437 -1.39 -27.35 -4.05
N GLU A 438 -2.58 -27.85 -4.35
CA GLU A 438 -3.08 -29.12 -3.80
C GLU A 438 -2.10 -30.24 -4.06
N ALA A 439 -1.64 -30.41 -5.31
CA ALA A 439 -0.68 -31.46 -5.65
C ALA A 439 0.66 -31.35 -4.90
N LEU A 440 1.08 -30.13 -4.56
CA LEU A 440 2.34 -29.85 -3.84
C LEU A 440 2.19 -29.99 -2.32
N LEU A 441 1.07 -29.57 -1.75
CA LEU A 441 0.88 -29.39 -0.30
C LEU A 441 0.11 -30.51 0.39
N ASP A 442 -0.90 -31.11 -0.27
CA ASP A 442 -1.78 -32.12 0.32
C ASP A 442 -1.04 -33.34 0.92
N PRO A 443 0.08 -33.85 0.32
CA PRO A 443 0.82 -34.93 0.94
C PRO A 443 1.40 -34.63 2.32
N TRP A 444 1.49 -33.36 2.69
CA TRP A 444 2.18 -32.87 3.89
C TRP A 444 1.25 -32.21 4.92
N ILE A 445 -0.06 -32.31 4.74
CA ILE A 445 -1.03 -31.75 5.67
C ILE A 445 -0.78 -32.28 7.09
N GLY A 446 -0.81 -31.38 8.07
CA GLY A 446 -0.54 -31.65 9.48
C GLY A 446 0.92 -31.43 9.92
N HIS A 447 1.83 -31.13 8.97
CA HIS A 447 3.22 -30.83 9.30
C HIS A 447 3.40 -29.35 9.64
N ASP A 448 4.29 -29.08 10.58
CA ASP A 448 4.88 -27.76 10.76
C ASP A 448 5.76 -27.43 9.54
N ALA A 449 5.73 -26.18 9.12
CA ALA A 449 6.44 -25.76 7.91
C ALA A 449 6.77 -24.28 7.93
N ASN A 450 7.75 -23.91 7.11
CA ASN A 450 8.04 -22.54 6.74
C ASN A 450 7.93 -22.36 5.23
N PHE A 451 7.35 -21.22 4.82
CA PHE A 451 7.51 -20.69 3.48
C PHE A 451 8.33 -19.40 3.58
N VAL A 452 8.87 -18.97 2.45
CA VAL A 452 9.50 -17.66 2.34
C VAL A 452 8.89 -16.94 1.14
N MET A 453 8.38 -15.75 1.36
CA MET A 453 8.10 -14.82 0.28
C MET A 453 9.44 -14.23 -0.15
N VAL A 454 9.81 -14.46 -1.40
CA VAL A 454 11.07 -14.00 -2.00
C VAL A 454 10.73 -12.83 -2.90
N ASP A 455 11.09 -11.65 -2.49
CA ASP A 455 10.71 -10.42 -3.16
C ASP A 455 11.89 -9.81 -3.90
N LEU A 456 11.66 -9.48 -5.18
CA LEU A 456 12.60 -8.68 -5.95
C LEU A 456 12.49 -7.22 -5.50
N GLY A 457 13.32 -6.83 -4.54
CA GLY A 457 13.24 -5.52 -3.91
C GLY A 457 13.68 -4.36 -4.81
N ARG A 458 14.49 -4.65 -5.85
CA ARG A 458 14.94 -3.65 -6.83
C ARG A 458 14.75 -4.14 -8.26
N PRO A 459 13.48 -4.21 -8.74
CA PRO A 459 13.17 -4.69 -10.09
C PRO A 459 13.73 -3.74 -11.14
N LYS A 460 14.24 -4.32 -12.23
CA LYS A 460 14.67 -3.60 -13.44
C LYS A 460 13.56 -3.55 -14.49
N SER A 461 12.60 -4.47 -14.40
CA SER A 461 11.39 -4.47 -15.22
C SER A 461 10.46 -3.32 -14.82
N THR A 462 9.92 -2.62 -15.81
CA THR A 462 8.94 -1.55 -15.62
C THR A 462 7.77 -1.74 -16.58
N GLY A 463 6.59 -1.41 -16.10
CA GLY A 463 5.34 -1.55 -16.81
C GLY A 463 4.62 -0.23 -17.04
N GLU A 464 3.31 -0.34 -17.30
CA GLU A 464 2.46 0.81 -17.60
C GLU A 464 1.01 0.61 -17.16
N ILE A 465 0.29 1.71 -17.01
CA ILE A 465 -1.16 1.76 -16.82
C ILE A 465 -1.77 2.57 -17.96
N LYS A 466 -2.82 2.04 -18.58
CA LYS A 466 -3.56 2.69 -19.65
C LYS A 466 -5.06 2.69 -19.40
N LEU A 467 -5.80 3.62 -19.98
CA LEU A 467 -7.26 3.55 -20.00
C LEU A 467 -7.73 2.36 -20.85
N ALA A 468 -8.71 1.64 -20.36
CA ALA A 468 -9.45 0.66 -21.17
C ALA A 468 -10.56 1.34 -22.01
N SER A 469 -11.09 2.47 -21.56
CA SER A 469 -12.12 3.28 -22.21
C SER A 469 -12.27 4.63 -21.50
N SER A 470 -13.11 5.51 -22.04
CA SER A 470 -13.49 6.78 -21.38
C SER A 470 -14.52 6.63 -20.26
N ASP A 471 -15.06 5.43 -20.02
CA ASP A 471 -15.99 5.17 -18.92
C ASP A 471 -15.24 5.06 -17.59
N PRO A 472 -15.47 5.96 -16.61
CA PRO A 472 -14.80 5.91 -15.32
C PRO A 472 -15.14 4.66 -14.48
N ALA A 473 -16.18 3.90 -14.83
CA ALA A 473 -16.51 2.65 -14.16
C ALA A 473 -15.64 1.47 -14.63
N ARG A 474 -14.99 1.59 -15.78
CA ARG A 474 -14.09 0.55 -16.31
C ARG A 474 -12.74 0.61 -15.61
N ILE A 475 -12.26 -0.54 -15.16
CA ILE A 475 -10.91 -0.66 -14.61
C ILE A 475 -9.85 -0.38 -15.67
N PRO A 476 -8.72 0.25 -15.32
CA PRO A 476 -7.63 0.47 -16.27
C PRO A 476 -6.94 -0.84 -16.69
N LEU A 477 -6.22 -0.79 -17.79
CA LEU A 477 -5.29 -1.84 -18.20
C LEU A 477 -4.01 -1.69 -17.37
N ILE A 478 -3.67 -2.71 -16.61
CA ILE A 478 -2.50 -2.74 -15.72
C ILE A 478 -1.53 -3.77 -16.25
N ASP A 479 -0.39 -3.33 -16.74
CA ASP A 479 0.66 -4.19 -17.28
C ASP A 479 1.99 -3.98 -16.56
N PRO A 480 2.31 -4.77 -15.53
CA PRO A 480 3.58 -4.65 -14.81
C PRO A 480 4.78 -5.17 -15.61
N LYS A 481 4.60 -5.94 -16.67
CA LYS A 481 5.65 -6.54 -17.51
C LYS A 481 6.70 -7.31 -16.68
N TYR A 482 6.23 -8.11 -15.73
CA TYR A 482 7.10 -8.88 -14.85
C TYR A 482 8.12 -9.71 -15.61
N TYR A 483 9.38 -9.69 -15.12
CA TYR A 483 10.52 -10.40 -15.71
C TYR A 483 10.80 -10.07 -17.18
N SER A 484 10.42 -8.87 -17.64
CA SER A 484 10.80 -8.38 -18.97
C SER A 484 12.31 -8.05 -19.06
N HIS A 485 12.93 -7.71 -17.93
CA HIS A 485 14.38 -7.57 -17.83
C HIS A 485 15.01 -8.89 -17.34
N PRO A 486 15.98 -9.48 -18.08
CA PRO A 486 16.53 -10.81 -17.74
C PRO A 486 17.26 -10.88 -16.40
N GLY A 487 17.84 -9.76 -15.94
CA GLY A 487 18.52 -9.68 -14.63
C GLY A 487 17.60 -9.96 -13.46
N ASP A 488 16.31 -9.67 -13.56
CA ASP A 488 15.33 -9.90 -12.51
C ASP A 488 15.18 -11.41 -12.23
N MET A 489 15.16 -12.22 -13.28
CA MET A 489 15.09 -13.68 -13.16
C MET A 489 16.38 -14.27 -12.59
N VAL A 490 17.54 -13.68 -12.90
CA VAL A 490 18.84 -14.12 -12.33
C VAL A 490 18.83 -13.90 -10.83
N ALA A 491 18.47 -12.70 -10.36
CA ALA A 491 18.40 -12.36 -8.93
C ALA A 491 17.44 -13.31 -8.18
N MET A 492 16.26 -13.56 -8.72
CA MET A 492 15.27 -14.46 -8.11
C MET A 492 15.78 -15.90 -8.01
N LYS A 493 16.45 -16.43 -9.04
CA LYS A 493 17.04 -17.79 -8.97
C LYS A 493 18.13 -17.89 -7.91
N GLU A 494 19.02 -16.90 -7.82
CA GLU A 494 20.06 -16.85 -6.78
C GLU A 494 19.44 -16.82 -5.38
N ALA A 495 18.36 -16.07 -5.20
CA ALA A 495 17.64 -15.99 -3.93
C ALA A 495 17.03 -17.35 -3.52
N LEU A 496 16.43 -18.10 -4.46
CA LEU A 496 15.91 -19.43 -4.15
C LEU A 496 17.02 -20.44 -3.81
N GLN A 497 18.15 -20.37 -4.50
CA GLN A 497 19.33 -21.20 -4.19
C GLN A 497 19.90 -20.89 -2.81
N PHE A 498 19.98 -19.61 -2.46
CA PHE A 498 20.38 -19.17 -1.12
C PHE A 498 19.48 -19.75 -0.01
N LEU A 499 18.17 -19.76 -0.20
CA LEU A 499 17.24 -20.33 0.78
C LEU A 499 17.41 -21.84 0.94
N LEU A 500 17.73 -22.59 -0.12
CA LEU A 500 18.07 -24.00 0.00
C LEU A 500 19.30 -24.19 0.88
N GLU A 501 20.33 -23.39 0.70
CA GLU A 501 21.53 -23.41 1.56
C GLU A 501 21.19 -23.02 3.00
N MET A 502 20.39 -21.99 3.21
CA MET A 502 20.01 -21.55 4.54
C MET A 502 19.23 -22.63 5.31
N TYR A 503 18.15 -23.18 4.73
CA TYR A 503 17.28 -24.14 5.44
C TYR A 503 17.88 -25.55 5.54
N GLU A 504 18.68 -25.98 4.58
CA GLU A 504 19.22 -27.35 4.58
C GLU A 504 20.73 -27.42 4.94
N GLY A 505 21.44 -26.28 4.85
CA GLY A 505 22.89 -26.21 5.08
C GLY A 505 23.31 -25.74 6.46
N THR A 506 22.48 -24.96 7.17
CA THR A 506 22.82 -24.44 8.51
C THR A 506 22.50 -25.43 9.63
N ASP A 507 23.29 -25.43 10.69
CA ASP A 507 23.07 -26.27 11.87
C ASP A 507 21.75 -25.93 12.58
N THR A 508 21.37 -24.64 12.61
CA THR A 508 20.13 -24.17 13.21
C THR A 508 18.92 -24.85 12.58
N TRP A 509 18.80 -24.80 11.26
CA TRP A 509 17.66 -25.38 10.57
C TRP A 509 17.72 -26.91 10.47
N GLN A 510 18.92 -27.51 10.41
CA GLN A 510 19.09 -28.96 10.47
C GLN A 510 18.61 -29.57 11.82
N LYS A 511 18.83 -28.88 12.95
CA LYS A 511 18.36 -29.33 14.28
C LYS A 511 16.86 -29.49 14.35
N VAL A 512 16.12 -28.66 13.64
CA VAL A 512 14.64 -28.75 13.58
C VAL A 512 14.15 -29.57 12.38
N GLY A 513 15.07 -30.22 11.67
CA GLY A 513 14.76 -31.13 10.55
C GLY A 513 14.26 -30.43 9.28
N ALA A 514 14.62 -29.17 9.10
CA ALA A 514 14.14 -28.36 7.98
C ALA A 514 14.57 -28.95 6.64
N LYS A 515 13.61 -29.14 5.75
CA LYS A 515 13.84 -29.70 4.42
C LYS A 515 12.75 -29.27 3.44
N LEU A 516 13.14 -28.84 2.24
CA LEU A 516 12.18 -28.57 1.18
C LEU A 516 11.37 -29.83 0.86
N ALA A 517 10.05 -29.71 0.92
CA ALA A 517 9.16 -30.82 0.60
C ALA A 517 9.47 -31.39 -0.77
N PRO A 518 9.65 -32.72 -0.89
CA PRO A 518 9.90 -33.33 -2.19
C PRO A 518 8.65 -33.26 -3.06
N GLY A 519 8.84 -32.91 -4.31
CA GLY A 519 7.78 -32.78 -5.29
C GLY A 519 8.15 -31.79 -6.39
N LYS A 520 7.56 -31.95 -7.55
CA LYS A 520 7.68 -30.98 -8.63
C LYS A 520 6.39 -30.21 -8.78
N LEU A 521 6.52 -28.91 -8.97
CA LEU A 521 5.38 -28.06 -9.28
C LEU A 521 4.75 -28.51 -10.61
N GLN A 522 3.42 -28.57 -10.65
CA GLN A 522 2.67 -28.88 -11.88
C GLN A 522 3.01 -27.85 -12.97
N GLY A 523 3.39 -28.36 -14.15
CA GLY A 523 3.87 -27.58 -15.29
C GLY A 523 5.40 -27.50 -15.39
N CYS A 524 6.14 -27.89 -14.33
CA CYS A 524 7.61 -27.88 -14.30
C CYS A 524 8.23 -29.31 -14.27
N GLU A 525 7.45 -30.36 -14.47
CA GLU A 525 7.85 -31.78 -14.31
C GLU A 525 8.99 -32.18 -15.23
N LYS A 526 9.09 -31.58 -16.41
CA LYS A 526 10.12 -31.86 -17.42
C LYS A 526 11.54 -31.48 -17.01
N PHE A 527 11.69 -30.57 -16.05
CA PHE A 527 12.99 -30.11 -15.57
C PHE A 527 13.48 -30.99 -14.43
N GLU A 528 14.79 -31.10 -14.28
CA GLU A 528 15.40 -31.75 -13.11
C GLU A 528 15.08 -30.95 -11.85
N TRP A 529 14.60 -31.62 -10.80
CA TRP A 529 14.22 -30.98 -9.56
C TRP A 529 15.39 -30.18 -8.95
N ARG A 530 15.12 -28.93 -8.54
CA ARG A 530 16.08 -27.95 -8.03
C ARG A 530 17.14 -27.46 -9.03
N SER A 531 17.09 -27.90 -10.29
CA SER A 531 17.98 -27.33 -11.31
C SER A 531 17.66 -25.86 -11.55
N PRO A 532 18.59 -25.06 -12.08
CA PRO A 532 18.33 -23.66 -12.44
C PRO A 532 17.11 -23.46 -13.36
N ASP A 533 16.88 -24.41 -14.27
CA ASP A 533 15.73 -24.41 -15.19
C ASP A 533 14.41 -24.73 -14.46
N TYR A 534 14.45 -25.64 -13.46
CA TYR A 534 13.31 -25.90 -12.59
C TYR A 534 12.96 -24.68 -11.76
N LEU A 535 13.94 -24.03 -11.14
CA LEU A 535 13.72 -22.82 -10.33
C LEU A 535 13.13 -21.68 -11.17
N GLU A 536 13.61 -21.49 -12.40
CA GLU A 536 13.03 -20.51 -13.31
C GLU A 536 11.58 -20.84 -13.66
N CYS A 537 11.28 -22.10 -14.00
CA CYS A 537 9.92 -22.54 -14.23
C CYS A 537 9.03 -22.30 -13.00
N TYR A 538 9.51 -22.67 -11.81
CA TYR A 538 8.82 -22.45 -10.53
C TYR A 538 8.47 -20.98 -10.32
N ILE A 539 9.43 -20.07 -10.49
CA ILE A 539 9.25 -18.61 -10.34
C ILE A 539 8.19 -18.11 -11.32
N ARG A 540 8.27 -18.47 -12.61
CA ARG A 540 7.30 -18.05 -13.64
C ARG A 540 5.88 -18.55 -13.38
N HIS A 541 5.73 -19.72 -12.79
CA HIS A 541 4.45 -20.29 -12.40
C HIS A 541 3.87 -19.64 -11.14
N LEU A 542 4.68 -19.43 -10.11
CA LEU A 542 4.30 -18.87 -8.81
C LEU A 542 4.76 -17.40 -8.67
N THR A 543 4.46 -16.62 -9.69
CA THR A 543 4.69 -15.16 -9.67
C THR A 543 3.52 -14.45 -9.03
N PHE A 544 3.79 -13.63 -8.01
CA PHE A 544 2.79 -12.82 -7.31
C PHE A 544 3.27 -11.37 -7.20
N THR A 545 2.36 -10.47 -6.84
CA THR A 545 2.69 -9.14 -6.32
C THR A 545 2.74 -9.19 -4.80
N ILE A 546 3.63 -8.40 -4.19
CA ILE A 546 3.52 -8.08 -2.77
C ILE A 546 2.75 -6.76 -2.56
N TYR A 547 2.00 -6.36 -3.59
CA TYR A 547 1.05 -5.25 -3.57
C TYR A 547 1.70 -3.86 -3.41
N HIS A 548 2.87 -3.63 -4.02
CA HIS A 548 3.65 -2.40 -3.93
C HIS A 548 3.69 -1.55 -5.22
N PRO A 549 2.63 -1.45 -6.05
CA PRO A 549 2.71 -0.64 -7.26
C PRO A 549 3.03 0.81 -6.94
N CYS A 550 3.95 1.39 -7.72
CA CYS A 550 4.35 2.79 -7.60
C CYS A 550 4.85 3.36 -8.94
N GLY A 551 5.19 4.64 -8.95
CA GLY A 551 5.96 5.26 -10.03
C GLY A 551 5.19 5.77 -11.23
N THR A 552 3.89 5.58 -11.29
CA THR A 552 3.02 5.83 -12.47
C THR A 552 2.72 7.31 -12.77
N CYS A 553 3.16 8.21 -11.91
CA CYS A 553 3.14 9.67 -12.06
C CYS A 553 4.42 10.25 -11.45
N LYS A 554 5.58 9.70 -11.82
CA LYS A 554 6.85 9.93 -11.13
C LYS A 554 7.23 11.39 -11.02
N MET A 555 7.87 11.75 -9.89
CA MET A 555 8.55 13.02 -9.74
C MET A 555 9.88 13.01 -10.51
N GLY A 556 10.31 14.18 -10.95
CA GLY A 556 11.58 14.29 -11.65
C GLY A 556 11.97 15.72 -11.98
N LYS A 557 13.14 15.84 -12.62
CA LYS A 557 13.66 17.14 -13.13
C LYS A 557 12.73 17.76 -14.16
N ALA A 558 12.89 19.06 -14.35
CA ALA A 558 12.11 19.79 -15.36
C ALA A 558 12.30 19.22 -16.77
N GLU A 559 13.52 18.77 -17.09
CA GLU A 559 13.94 18.24 -18.38
C GLU A 559 13.53 16.79 -18.62
N ASP A 560 13.11 16.06 -17.55
CA ASP A 560 12.64 14.68 -17.71
C ASP A 560 11.25 14.68 -18.40
N PRO A 561 11.14 14.17 -19.64
CA PRO A 561 9.88 14.18 -20.39
C PRO A 561 8.83 13.23 -19.78
N LEU A 562 9.24 12.28 -18.93
CA LEU A 562 8.36 11.35 -18.26
C LEU A 562 8.06 11.76 -16.80
N ALA A 563 8.60 12.88 -16.31
CA ALA A 563 8.22 13.41 -15.01
C ALA A 563 6.83 14.06 -15.10
N VAL A 564 5.91 13.56 -14.27
CA VAL A 564 4.52 14.06 -14.17
C VAL A 564 4.42 15.19 -13.16
N VAL A 565 5.19 15.11 -12.07
CA VAL A 565 5.26 16.17 -11.06
C VAL A 565 6.68 16.69 -10.89
N ASP A 566 6.79 17.93 -10.41
CA ASP A 566 8.05 18.55 -10.02
C ASP A 566 8.53 18.04 -8.63
N THR A 567 9.66 18.57 -8.17
CA THR A 567 10.25 18.19 -6.87
C THR A 567 9.43 18.63 -5.65
N LYS A 568 8.43 19.50 -5.86
CA LYS A 568 7.43 19.91 -4.84
C LYS A 568 6.09 19.21 -5.03
N LEU A 569 6.05 18.14 -5.86
CA LEU A 569 4.89 17.30 -6.15
C LEU A 569 3.74 18.01 -6.88
N ARG A 570 4.01 19.14 -7.55
CA ARG A 570 3.03 19.87 -8.37
C ARG A 570 2.98 19.25 -9.77
N VAL A 571 1.78 19.04 -10.30
CA VAL A 571 1.60 18.51 -11.66
C VAL A 571 2.12 19.52 -12.67
N LYS A 572 3.01 19.07 -13.57
CA LYS A 572 3.60 19.92 -14.59
C LYS A 572 2.53 20.44 -15.55
N GLY A 573 2.54 21.74 -15.81
CA GLY A 573 1.62 22.38 -16.76
C GLY A 573 0.20 22.67 -16.25
N ILE A 574 -0.12 22.38 -14.99
CA ILE A 574 -1.44 22.67 -14.40
C ILE A 574 -1.25 23.32 -13.02
N ASN A 575 -1.82 24.50 -12.82
CA ASN A 575 -1.84 25.17 -11.54
C ASN A 575 -2.90 24.58 -10.62
N GLY A 576 -2.65 24.59 -9.31
CA GLY A 576 -3.61 24.14 -8.29
C GLY A 576 -3.82 22.62 -8.23
N LEU A 577 -2.88 21.82 -8.77
CA LEU A 577 -2.94 20.37 -8.76
C LEU A 577 -1.63 19.75 -8.26
N ARG A 578 -1.72 18.90 -7.24
CA ARG A 578 -0.60 18.09 -6.72
C ARG A 578 -0.94 16.63 -6.67
N ILE A 579 0.10 15.79 -6.63
CA ILE A 579 -0.01 14.35 -6.39
C ILE A 579 0.82 14.00 -5.17
N VAL A 580 0.20 13.35 -4.19
CA VAL A 580 0.88 12.90 -2.96
C VAL A 580 0.43 11.48 -2.65
N ASP A 581 1.04 10.51 -3.31
CA ASP A 581 0.85 9.06 -3.09
C ASP A 581 1.98 8.26 -3.75
N ALA A 582 1.88 6.94 -3.76
CA ALA A 582 2.91 6.06 -4.32
C ALA A 582 3.19 6.30 -5.82
N SER A 583 2.29 6.94 -6.57
CA SER A 583 2.51 7.18 -8.01
C SER A 583 3.68 8.11 -8.29
N VAL A 584 4.05 8.98 -7.34
CA VAL A 584 5.15 9.95 -7.53
C VAL A 584 6.54 9.37 -7.30
N ILE A 585 6.66 8.17 -6.72
CA ILE A 585 7.94 7.51 -6.46
C ILE A 585 8.68 7.30 -7.78
N PRO A 586 9.87 7.86 -7.99
CA PRO A 586 10.57 7.72 -9.27
C PRO A 586 11.21 6.35 -9.44
N ILE A 587 11.75 5.80 -8.34
CA ILE A 587 12.36 4.47 -8.26
C ILE A 587 11.89 3.84 -6.95
N ILE A 588 11.37 2.61 -7.01
CA ILE A 588 10.84 1.88 -5.86
C ILE A 588 11.94 1.66 -4.82
N THR A 589 11.62 1.85 -3.54
CA THR A 589 12.53 1.56 -2.43
C THR A 589 12.56 0.06 -2.14
N ASN A 590 13.70 -0.49 -1.73
CA ASN A 590 13.79 -1.89 -1.29
C ASN A 590 13.12 -2.08 0.10
N ALA A 591 11.80 -1.92 0.14
CA ALA A 591 10.99 -1.95 1.37
C ALA A 591 9.51 -2.15 1.05
N ASN A 592 8.74 -2.62 2.03
CA ASN A 592 7.28 -2.48 2.00
C ASN A 592 6.91 -0.99 1.97
N ILE A 593 6.34 -0.52 0.86
CA ILE A 593 6.25 0.91 0.55
C ILE A 593 5.27 1.73 1.42
N ASN A 594 4.62 1.15 2.42
CA ASN A 594 3.66 1.90 3.25
C ASN A 594 4.33 3.05 4.04
N ALA A 595 5.48 2.80 4.69
CA ALA A 595 6.22 3.85 5.40
C ALA A 595 6.77 4.94 4.44
N PRO A 596 7.37 4.61 3.28
CA PRO A 596 7.68 5.59 2.23
C PRO A 596 6.47 6.42 1.76
N VAL A 597 5.28 5.83 1.66
CA VAL A 597 4.07 6.58 1.27
C VAL A 597 3.55 7.48 2.40
N ILE A 598 3.67 7.07 3.65
CA ILE A 598 3.40 7.93 4.82
C ILE A 598 4.38 9.12 4.83
N LEU A 599 5.67 8.87 4.58
CA LEU A 599 6.68 9.90 4.40
C LEU A 599 6.28 10.92 3.33
N LEU A 600 5.81 10.46 2.15
CA LEU A 600 5.32 11.36 1.09
C LEU A 600 4.16 12.23 1.58
N GLY A 601 3.25 11.68 2.40
CA GLY A 601 2.17 12.44 3.05
C GLY A 601 2.69 13.53 3.97
N GLU A 602 3.68 13.24 4.82
CA GLU A 602 4.30 14.23 5.71
C GLU A 602 5.04 15.32 4.93
N LYS A 603 5.87 14.92 3.94
CA LYS A 603 6.66 15.86 3.12
C LYS A 603 5.74 16.70 2.23
N GLY A 604 4.72 16.11 1.60
CA GLY A 604 3.75 16.82 0.77
C GLY A 604 2.95 17.85 1.57
N ALA A 605 2.53 17.50 2.79
CA ALA A 605 1.89 18.47 3.69
C ALA A 605 2.83 19.63 4.05
N ALA A 606 4.11 19.35 4.31
CA ALA A 606 5.10 20.38 4.61
C ALA A 606 5.28 21.36 3.43
N PHE A 607 5.34 20.87 2.19
CA PHE A 607 5.41 21.72 1.00
C PHE A 607 4.19 22.63 0.84
N ILE A 608 2.98 22.11 1.04
CA ILE A 608 1.75 22.90 0.94
C ILE A 608 1.71 23.97 2.03
N LEU A 609 2.06 23.58 3.26
CA LEU A 609 2.13 24.55 4.38
C LEU A 609 3.15 25.64 4.10
N GLN A 610 4.30 25.33 3.55
CA GLN A 610 5.31 26.30 3.15
C GLN A 610 4.80 27.25 2.06
N ASP A 611 4.21 26.73 0.98
CA ASP A 611 3.76 27.52 -0.16
C ASP A 611 2.60 28.48 0.17
N TRP A 612 1.76 28.13 1.16
CA TRP A 612 0.56 28.91 1.49
C TRP A 612 0.63 29.65 2.84
N THR A 613 1.74 29.58 3.55
CA THR A 613 1.92 30.31 4.84
C THR A 613 2.95 31.42 4.76
N THR A 614 3.66 31.57 3.66
CA THR A 614 4.49 32.71 3.28
C THR A 614 3.66 33.66 2.46
#